data_a678551f700d7d5f3bbca5128ee4b314
#
_entry.id   a678551f700d7d5f3bbca5128ee4b314
#
_cell.length_a   1.000
_cell.length_b   1.000
_cell.length_c   1.000
_cell.angle_alpha   90.00
_cell.angle_beta   90.00
_cell.angle_gamma   90.00
#
_symmetry.space_group_name_H-M   'P 1'
#
loop_
_entity.id
_entity.type
_entity.pdbx_description
1 polymer ?
#
loop_
_entity_poly.entity_id
_entity_poly.type
_entity_poly.pdbx_seq_one_letter_code
_entity_poly.pdbx_strand_id
1 'polypeptide(L)'
;KEGGYARGRIINLVGDGSSGKTLLALEACAQVYYNLNRKETDLFPVAKKITIVYNNVEGVMDFPIEAMYGEELVEAIEWVRFDTAETVGRDYLKRVKDLKKGEFLLYIIDSIDAMSSTASKKRAEESIKKEKDQDGSYGMEKQKYFSSTLFPRACEYMEGKDATMICISQVRENINAGLFGAKHYRVGGKALDFYTHQVAWLAQVAKLSKEF
;
A
#
# COMPACT_ATOMS: atom_id res chain seq x y z
N LYS A 1 -5.02 -20.84 15.94
CA LYS A 1 -4.28 -19.68 15.39
C LYS A 1 -5.15 -19.11 14.28
N GLU A 2 -5.58 -17.88 14.42
CA GLU A 2 -6.34 -17.20 13.37
C GLU A 2 -5.35 -16.58 12.39
N GLY A 3 -5.60 -16.75 11.07
CA GLY A 3 -4.84 -16.09 10.01
C GLY A 3 -5.32 -14.65 9.81
N GLY A 4 -4.58 -13.87 9.02
CA GLY A 4 -4.94 -12.53 8.63
C GLY A 4 -3.79 -11.53 8.71
N TYR A 5 -4.10 -10.27 8.46
CA TYR A 5 -3.13 -9.19 8.55
C TYR A 5 -2.95 -8.74 9.99
N ALA A 6 -1.69 -8.47 10.38
CA ALA A 6 -1.37 -7.99 11.72
C ALA A 6 -1.83 -6.54 11.90
N ARG A 7 -2.81 -6.33 12.79
CA ARG A 7 -3.30 -5.01 13.18
C ARG A 7 -2.19 -4.19 13.83
N GLY A 8 -2.13 -2.89 13.54
CA GLY A 8 -1.09 -2.00 14.07
C GLY A 8 0.29 -2.21 13.43
N ARG A 9 0.34 -2.72 12.21
CA ARG A 9 1.60 -3.03 11.50
C ARG A 9 1.59 -2.58 10.04
N ILE A 10 2.78 -2.58 9.44
CA ILE A 10 2.97 -2.35 8.01
C ILE A 10 3.00 -3.70 7.31
N ILE A 11 2.16 -3.86 6.29
CA ILE A 11 2.00 -5.08 5.50
C ILE A 11 2.36 -4.76 4.05
N ASN A 12 3.01 -5.67 3.35
CA ASN A 12 3.29 -5.53 1.94
C ASN A 12 2.68 -6.70 1.15
N LEU A 13 1.83 -6.38 0.18
CA LEU A 13 1.29 -7.33 -0.80
C LEU A 13 2.13 -7.22 -2.06
N VAL A 14 2.77 -8.32 -2.45
CA VAL A 14 3.70 -8.39 -3.58
C VAL A 14 3.19 -9.38 -4.61
N GLY A 15 3.24 -9.03 -5.88
CA GLY A 15 2.85 -9.97 -6.94
C GLY A 15 2.82 -9.31 -8.32
N ASP A 16 2.67 -10.12 -9.35
CA ASP A 16 2.53 -9.68 -10.73
C ASP A 16 1.19 -8.99 -11.01
N GLY A 17 1.03 -8.46 -12.21
CA GLY A 17 -0.27 -7.99 -12.70
C GLY A 17 -1.33 -9.08 -12.55
N SER A 18 -2.55 -8.70 -12.19
CA SER A 18 -3.69 -9.61 -12.03
C SER A 18 -3.50 -10.75 -11.01
N SER A 19 -2.53 -10.65 -10.09
CA SER A 19 -2.32 -11.65 -9.03
C SER A 19 -3.27 -11.53 -7.84
N GLY A 20 -4.19 -10.55 -7.84
CA GLY A 20 -5.20 -10.35 -6.79
C GLY A 20 -4.80 -9.40 -5.66
N LYS A 21 -3.71 -8.64 -5.77
CA LYS A 21 -3.24 -7.70 -4.73
C LYS A 21 -4.29 -6.67 -4.33
N THR A 22 -4.85 -5.97 -5.32
CA THR A 22 -5.92 -4.97 -5.13
C THR A 22 -7.16 -5.60 -4.51
N LEU A 23 -7.54 -6.81 -4.96
CA LEU A 23 -8.66 -7.55 -4.39
C LEU A 23 -8.45 -7.86 -2.90
N LEU A 24 -7.25 -8.32 -2.52
CA LEU A 24 -6.92 -8.58 -1.11
C LEU A 24 -6.88 -7.30 -0.26
N ALA A 25 -6.51 -6.16 -0.84
CA ALA A 25 -6.57 -4.87 -0.15
C ALA A 25 -8.02 -4.42 0.05
N LEU A 26 -8.89 -4.60 -0.94
CA LEU A 26 -10.34 -4.34 -0.82
C LEU A 26 -10.99 -5.27 0.20
N GLU A 27 -10.63 -6.55 0.19
CA GLU A 27 -11.08 -7.51 1.22
C GLU A 27 -10.68 -7.05 2.63
N ALA A 28 -9.46 -6.52 2.79
CA ALA A 28 -9.05 -5.96 4.08
C ALA A 28 -9.91 -4.75 4.50
N CYS A 29 -10.30 -3.89 3.55
CA CYS A 29 -11.23 -2.79 3.81
C CYS A 29 -12.60 -3.31 4.28
N ALA A 30 -13.13 -4.32 3.58
CA ALA A 30 -14.41 -4.94 3.93
C ALA A 30 -14.36 -5.61 5.30
N GLN A 31 -13.30 -6.37 5.59
CA GLN A 31 -13.13 -7.01 6.90
C GLN A 31 -13.00 -6.00 8.03
N VAL A 32 -12.32 -4.88 7.80
CA VAL A 32 -12.23 -3.80 8.78
C VAL A 32 -13.59 -3.15 8.99
N TYR A 33 -14.31 -2.82 7.93
CA TYR A 33 -15.60 -2.15 8.02
C TYR A 33 -16.64 -3.02 8.72
N TYR A 34 -16.80 -4.27 8.27
CA TYR A 34 -17.88 -5.15 8.78
C TYR A 34 -17.52 -5.91 10.05
N ASN A 35 -16.24 -6.21 10.30
CA ASN A 35 -15.85 -7.22 11.27
C ASN A 35 -14.82 -6.77 12.33
N LEU A 36 -14.17 -5.60 12.19
CA LEU A 36 -13.08 -5.20 13.09
C LEU A 36 -13.47 -5.26 14.58
N ASN A 37 -14.69 -4.83 14.90
CA ASN A 37 -15.17 -4.74 16.28
C ASN A 37 -15.87 -6.01 16.77
N ARG A 38 -15.94 -7.07 15.97
CA ARG A 38 -16.54 -8.35 16.38
C ARG A 38 -15.62 -9.21 17.25
N LYS A 39 -14.31 -8.93 17.19
CA LYS A 39 -13.31 -9.67 17.98
C LYS A 39 -12.42 -8.68 18.72
N GLU A 40 -12.47 -8.74 20.06
CA GLU A 40 -11.49 -8.05 20.89
C GLU A 40 -10.13 -8.74 20.76
N THR A 41 -9.07 -7.95 20.76
CA THR A 41 -7.70 -8.45 20.82
C THR A 41 -7.03 -7.91 22.09
N ASP A 42 -6.13 -8.68 22.69
CA ASP A 42 -5.42 -8.28 23.90
C ASP A 42 -4.56 -7.01 23.70
N LEU A 43 -4.25 -6.67 22.44
CA LEU A 43 -3.37 -5.55 22.11
C LEU A 43 -4.12 -4.23 21.87
N PHE A 44 -5.36 -4.31 21.34
CA PHE A 44 -6.12 -3.12 20.97
C PHE A 44 -7.58 -3.24 21.43
N PRO A 45 -8.12 -2.19 22.04
CA PRO A 45 -9.52 -2.15 22.42
C PRO A 45 -10.45 -2.11 21.19
N VAL A 46 -11.73 -2.31 21.40
CA VAL A 46 -12.75 -2.06 20.38
C VAL A 46 -12.63 -0.64 19.85
N ALA A 47 -12.54 -0.49 18.52
CA ALA A 47 -12.42 0.82 17.91
C ALA A 47 -13.76 1.57 17.97
N LYS A 48 -13.74 2.77 18.53
CA LYS A 48 -14.91 3.67 18.58
C LYS A 48 -15.12 4.39 17.24
N LYS A 49 -14.04 4.58 16.50
CA LYS A 49 -14.03 5.20 15.17
C LYS A 49 -13.08 4.45 14.26
N ILE A 50 -13.55 4.12 13.09
CA ILE A 50 -12.78 3.46 12.04
C ILE A 50 -12.63 4.44 10.87
N THR A 51 -11.41 4.63 10.42
CA THR A 51 -11.08 5.41 9.22
C THR A 51 -10.37 4.48 8.24
N ILE A 52 -10.90 4.37 7.03
CA ILE A 52 -10.32 3.60 5.93
C ILE A 52 -9.94 4.58 4.84
N VAL A 53 -8.66 4.65 4.51
CA VAL A 53 -8.13 5.48 3.42
C VAL A 53 -7.57 4.59 2.34
N TYR A 54 -8.04 4.76 1.12
CA TYR A 54 -7.53 4.04 -0.04
C TYR A 54 -6.89 5.01 -1.03
N ASN A 55 -5.55 5.01 -1.06
CA ASN A 55 -4.81 5.80 -2.03
C ASN A 55 -4.61 4.99 -3.32
N ASN A 56 -5.52 5.22 -4.29
CA ASN A 56 -5.46 4.62 -5.61
C ASN A 56 -4.56 5.45 -6.54
N VAL A 57 -3.26 5.17 -6.50
CA VAL A 57 -2.27 5.90 -7.32
C VAL A 57 -2.43 5.60 -8.80
N GLU A 58 -2.76 4.36 -9.15
CA GLU A 58 -2.95 3.91 -10.53
C GLU A 58 -4.19 4.53 -11.18
N GLY A 59 -5.18 4.88 -10.37
CA GLY A 59 -6.38 5.61 -10.80
C GLY A 59 -7.44 4.77 -11.51
N VAL A 60 -7.15 3.51 -11.82
CA VAL A 60 -8.09 2.55 -12.41
C VAL A 60 -8.55 1.58 -11.34
N MET A 61 -9.84 1.29 -11.30
CA MET A 61 -10.42 0.32 -10.40
C MET A 61 -11.41 -0.54 -11.20
N ASP A 62 -10.92 -1.69 -11.65
CA ASP A 62 -11.69 -2.59 -12.54
C ASP A 62 -12.66 -3.53 -11.78
N PHE A 63 -12.77 -3.36 -10.47
CA PHE A 63 -13.65 -4.19 -9.65
C PHE A 63 -15.00 -3.52 -9.43
N PRO A 64 -16.10 -4.25 -9.59
CA PRO A 64 -17.44 -3.76 -9.22
C PRO A 64 -17.61 -3.81 -7.68
N ILE A 65 -16.93 -2.90 -6.96
CA ILE A 65 -16.81 -2.92 -5.50
C ILE A 65 -18.17 -2.90 -4.83
N GLU A 66 -19.10 -2.07 -5.32
CA GLU A 66 -20.48 -2.00 -4.81
C GLU A 66 -21.20 -3.34 -4.91
N ALA A 67 -21.06 -4.02 -6.05
CA ALA A 67 -21.69 -5.33 -6.24
C ALA A 67 -21.05 -6.43 -5.37
N MET A 68 -19.76 -6.30 -5.06
CA MET A 68 -19.02 -7.28 -4.26
C MET A 68 -19.19 -7.09 -2.76
N TYR A 69 -19.22 -5.85 -2.31
CA TYR A 69 -19.10 -5.50 -0.88
C TYR A 69 -20.20 -4.56 -0.37
N GLY A 70 -21.07 -4.07 -1.23
CA GLY A 70 -22.14 -3.12 -0.88
C GLY A 70 -21.71 -1.65 -0.99
N GLU A 71 -22.69 -0.79 -1.24
CA GLU A 71 -22.53 0.66 -1.38
C GLU A 71 -21.98 1.29 -0.10
N GLU A 72 -22.40 0.80 1.05
CA GLU A 72 -21.99 1.28 2.37
C GLU A 72 -20.47 1.23 2.58
N LEU A 73 -19.79 0.18 2.07
CA LEU A 73 -18.34 0.11 2.14
C LEU A 73 -17.69 1.16 1.26
N VAL A 74 -18.20 1.36 0.04
CA VAL A 74 -17.64 2.33 -0.91
C VAL A 74 -17.72 3.74 -0.33
N GLU A 75 -18.85 4.09 0.30
CA GLU A 75 -19.04 5.38 0.98
C GLU A 75 -18.16 5.53 2.23
N ALA A 76 -17.89 4.44 2.94
CA ALA A 76 -17.07 4.46 4.15
C ALA A 76 -15.56 4.61 3.86
N ILE A 77 -15.11 4.36 2.63
CA ILE A 77 -13.70 4.50 2.24
C ILE A 77 -13.42 5.95 1.81
N GLU A 78 -12.44 6.57 2.43
CA GLU A 78 -11.87 7.81 1.94
C GLU A 78 -10.96 7.52 0.72
N TRP A 79 -11.51 7.70 -0.48
CA TRP A 79 -10.76 7.54 -1.73
C TRP A 79 -9.89 8.75 -1.98
N VAL A 80 -8.57 8.54 -2.05
CA VAL A 80 -7.61 9.60 -2.34
C VAL A 80 -6.70 9.19 -3.51
N ARG A 81 -6.11 10.18 -4.17
CA ARG A 81 -5.15 9.95 -5.26
C ARG A 81 -3.94 10.87 -5.11
N PHE A 82 -3.03 10.47 -4.26
CA PHE A 82 -1.74 11.13 -4.10
C PHE A 82 -0.69 10.36 -4.90
N ASP A 83 -0.04 11.01 -5.83
CA ASP A 83 0.86 10.42 -6.82
C ASP A 83 2.36 10.57 -6.49
N THR A 84 2.69 11.29 -5.42
CA THR A 84 4.08 11.41 -4.95
C THR A 84 4.26 10.79 -3.57
N ALA A 85 5.42 10.14 -3.38
CA ALA A 85 5.77 9.49 -2.13
C ALA A 85 5.72 10.47 -0.93
N GLU A 86 6.15 11.72 -1.15
CA GLU A 86 6.18 12.74 -0.11
C GLU A 86 4.77 13.20 0.30
N THR A 87 3.84 13.28 -0.65
CA THR A 87 2.45 13.65 -0.34
C THR A 87 1.74 12.54 0.41
N VAL A 88 1.89 11.29 -0.04
CA VAL A 88 1.37 10.10 0.65
C VAL A 88 1.94 10.02 2.07
N GLY A 89 3.25 10.17 2.20
CA GLY A 89 3.91 10.10 3.50
C GLY A 89 3.44 11.19 4.47
N ARG A 90 3.29 12.42 3.98
CA ARG A 90 2.78 13.53 4.80
C ARG A 90 1.34 13.30 5.26
N ASP A 91 0.45 12.84 4.36
CA ASP A 91 -0.93 12.54 4.71
C ASP A 91 -1.02 11.41 5.74
N TYR A 92 -0.33 10.30 5.48
CA TYR A 92 -0.29 9.17 6.41
C TYR A 92 0.24 9.55 7.78
N LEU A 93 1.43 10.16 7.83
CA LEU A 93 2.07 10.52 9.10
C LEU A 93 1.25 11.51 9.92
N LYS A 94 0.57 12.47 9.25
CA LYS A 94 -0.35 13.38 9.91
C LYS A 94 -1.52 12.61 10.52
N ARG A 95 -2.18 11.73 9.76
CA ARG A 95 -3.31 10.93 10.26
C ARG A 95 -2.92 10.07 11.45
N VAL A 96 -1.78 9.38 11.38
CA VAL A 96 -1.28 8.57 12.51
C VAL A 96 -0.96 9.42 13.72
N LYS A 97 -0.30 10.58 13.52
CA LYS A 97 0.01 11.50 14.62
C LYS A 97 -1.24 11.97 15.34
N ASP A 98 -2.29 12.31 14.59
CA ASP A 98 -3.55 12.85 15.10
C ASP A 98 -4.50 11.77 15.64
N LEU A 99 -4.20 10.46 15.39
CA LEU A 99 -5.02 9.34 15.81
C LEU A 99 -5.10 9.25 17.33
N LYS A 100 -6.33 9.16 17.86
CA LYS A 100 -6.61 9.11 19.29
C LYS A 100 -6.81 7.67 19.79
N LYS A 101 -6.72 7.49 21.10
CA LYS A 101 -7.02 6.19 21.71
C LYS A 101 -8.46 5.76 21.42
N GLY A 102 -8.61 4.54 20.91
CA GLY A 102 -9.90 4.00 20.48
C GLY A 102 -10.32 4.39 19.06
N GLU A 103 -9.45 5.05 18.29
CA GLU A 103 -9.62 5.23 16.86
C GLU A 103 -8.71 4.25 16.11
N PHE A 104 -9.19 3.70 15.01
CA PHE A 104 -8.45 2.80 14.10
C PHE A 104 -8.26 3.45 12.74
N LEU A 105 -7.08 3.30 12.18
CA LEU A 105 -6.75 3.73 10.81
C LEU A 105 -6.29 2.52 9.99
N LEU A 106 -6.98 2.25 8.88
CA LEU A 106 -6.47 1.44 7.78
C LEU A 106 -6.06 2.36 6.62
N TYR A 107 -4.81 2.27 6.18
CA TYR A 107 -4.31 3.06 5.07
C TYR A 107 -3.74 2.16 3.97
N ILE A 108 -4.35 2.19 2.79
CA ILE A 108 -3.94 1.41 1.63
C ILE A 108 -3.17 2.30 0.66
N ILE A 109 -2.05 1.78 0.11
CA ILE A 109 -1.28 2.42 -0.96
C ILE A 109 -1.24 1.47 -2.16
N ASP A 110 -2.03 1.77 -3.18
CA ASP A 110 -2.14 0.96 -4.41
C ASP A 110 -1.75 1.79 -5.64
N SER A 111 -0.54 1.70 -6.14
CA SER A 111 0.60 0.92 -5.64
C SER A 111 1.82 1.82 -5.37
N ILE A 112 2.76 1.33 -4.57
CA ILE A 112 4.06 2.01 -4.35
C ILE A 112 4.80 2.23 -5.67
N ASP A 113 4.64 1.31 -6.62
CA ASP A 113 5.30 1.35 -7.93
C ASP A 113 4.84 2.53 -8.77
N ALA A 114 3.56 2.84 -8.76
CA ALA A 114 2.96 3.91 -9.53
C ALA A 114 3.31 5.31 -9.01
N MET A 115 3.82 5.42 -7.78
CA MET A 115 4.22 6.71 -7.22
C MET A 115 5.51 7.23 -7.84
N SER A 116 5.61 8.55 -7.96
CA SER A 116 6.83 9.29 -8.27
C SER A 116 7.40 9.96 -7.02
N SER A 117 8.55 10.68 -7.15
CA SER A 117 8.96 11.69 -6.18
C SER A 117 8.54 13.08 -6.65
N THR A 118 8.37 14.01 -5.72
CA THR A 118 8.07 15.41 -6.05
C THR A 118 9.14 16.02 -6.97
N ALA A 119 10.41 15.67 -6.75
CA ALA A 119 11.51 16.15 -7.59
C ALA A 119 11.46 15.54 -9.01
N SER A 120 11.14 14.25 -9.14
CA SER A 120 10.96 13.61 -10.45
C SER A 120 9.81 14.23 -11.23
N LYS A 121 8.69 14.51 -10.56
CA LYS A 121 7.52 15.15 -11.18
C LYS A 121 7.85 16.54 -11.70
N LYS A 122 8.54 17.38 -10.90
CA LYS A 122 8.98 18.71 -11.35
C LYS A 122 9.90 18.65 -12.57
N ARG A 123 10.89 17.73 -12.56
CA ARG A 123 11.78 17.53 -13.72
C ARG A 123 11.00 17.12 -14.96
N ALA A 124 10.02 16.23 -14.82
CA ALA A 124 9.16 15.82 -15.93
C ALA A 124 8.40 17.01 -16.54
N GLU A 125 7.80 17.85 -15.71
CA GLU A 125 7.09 19.06 -16.14
C GLU A 125 8.02 20.07 -16.81
N GLU A 126 9.23 20.25 -16.28
CA GLU A 126 10.24 21.15 -16.89
C GLU A 126 10.76 20.63 -18.22
N SER A 127 10.93 19.33 -18.36
CA SER A 127 11.38 18.66 -19.58
C SER A 127 10.36 18.84 -20.71
N ILE A 128 9.08 18.63 -20.40
CA ILE A 128 7.97 18.87 -21.33
C ILE A 128 7.99 20.35 -21.82
N LYS A 129 8.15 21.30 -20.88
CA LYS A 129 8.21 22.73 -21.23
C LYS A 129 9.41 23.11 -22.10
N LYS A 130 10.52 22.41 -21.95
CA LYS A 130 11.80 22.72 -22.65
C LYS A 130 12.03 21.85 -23.90
N GLU A 131 11.06 20.94 -24.23
CA GLU A 131 11.18 19.97 -25.34
C GLU A 131 12.50 19.19 -25.31
N LYS A 132 12.97 18.81 -24.08
CA LYS A 132 14.22 18.08 -23.89
C LYS A 132 13.96 16.69 -23.35
N ASP A 133 14.75 15.72 -23.80
CA ASP A 133 14.72 14.38 -23.27
C ASP A 133 15.16 14.35 -21.79
N GLN A 134 14.57 13.42 -21.04
CA GLN A 134 14.86 13.27 -19.62
C GLN A 134 15.96 12.25 -19.37
N ASP A 135 16.92 12.59 -18.52
CA ASP A 135 17.90 11.64 -18.00
C ASP A 135 17.29 10.67 -16.97
N GLY A 136 17.58 9.37 -17.15
CA GLY A 136 16.89 8.23 -16.53
C GLY A 136 17.12 7.94 -15.02
N SER A 137 17.29 8.92 -14.16
CA SER A 137 17.59 8.71 -12.72
C SER A 137 16.38 8.67 -11.77
N TYR A 138 15.22 8.14 -12.20
CA TYR A 138 13.92 8.39 -11.56
C TYR A 138 13.57 7.57 -10.30
N GLY A 139 14.24 6.44 -10.05
CA GLY A 139 13.82 5.52 -8.98
C GLY A 139 14.43 5.80 -7.60
N MET A 140 15.60 6.40 -7.56
CA MET A 140 16.42 6.48 -6.34
C MET A 140 15.87 7.45 -5.30
N GLU A 141 15.27 8.58 -5.70
CA GLU A 141 14.75 9.60 -4.78
C GLU A 141 13.53 9.09 -4.00
N LYS A 142 12.61 8.40 -4.68
CA LYS A 142 11.46 7.76 -4.04
C LYS A 142 11.92 6.70 -3.02
N GLN A 143 12.86 5.85 -3.40
CA GLN A 143 13.41 4.82 -2.50
C GLN A 143 14.14 5.45 -1.31
N LYS A 144 14.89 6.54 -1.52
CA LYS A 144 15.54 7.30 -0.46
C LYS A 144 14.50 7.86 0.52
N TYR A 145 13.43 8.45 0.03
CA TYR A 145 12.35 8.96 0.88
C TYR A 145 11.70 7.86 1.72
N PHE A 146 11.41 6.71 1.12
CA PHE A 146 10.86 5.56 1.85
C PHE A 146 11.79 5.09 2.96
N SER A 147 13.08 4.92 2.66
CA SER A 147 14.05 4.36 3.61
C SER A 147 14.47 5.34 4.70
N SER A 148 14.56 6.63 4.40
CA SER A 148 15.08 7.63 5.34
C SER A 148 13.99 8.43 6.05
N THR A 149 12.76 8.43 5.55
CA THR A 149 11.73 9.33 6.06
C THR A 149 10.42 8.61 6.36
N LEU A 150 9.75 8.03 5.34
CA LEU A 150 8.39 7.52 5.52
C LEU A 150 8.34 6.35 6.51
N PHE A 151 9.03 5.24 6.20
CA PHE A 151 8.88 4.04 7.01
C PHE A 151 9.48 4.16 8.43
N PRO A 152 10.67 4.79 8.64
CA PRO A 152 11.16 5.02 10.00
C PRO A 152 10.17 5.82 10.85
N ARG A 153 9.66 6.93 10.31
CA ARG A 153 8.69 7.78 11.03
C ARG A 153 7.32 7.11 11.17
N ALA A 154 6.91 6.30 10.19
CA ALA A 154 5.69 5.53 10.31
C ALA A 154 5.76 4.58 11.51
N CYS A 155 6.85 3.82 11.65
CA CYS A 155 7.05 2.93 12.79
C CYS A 155 7.07 3.69 14.12
N GLU A 156 7.77 4.83 14.19
CA GLU A 156 7.81 5.69 15.37
C GLU A 156 6.40 6.18 15.75
N TYR A 157 5.63 6.70 14.80
CA TYR A 157 4.32 7.29 15.08
C TYR A 157 3.22 6.24 15.32
N MET A 158 3.39 5.04 14.78
CA MET A 158 2.48 3.91 15.02
C MET A 158 2.64 3.28 16.40
N GLU A 159 3.73 3.58 17.11
CA GLU A 159 3.95 3.02 18.44
C GLU A 159 2.80 3.38 19.39
N GLY A 160 2.15 2.37 19.94
CA GLY A 160 0.98 2.52 20.82
C GLY A 160 -0.30 3.03 20.12
N LYS A 161 -0.31 3.13 18.81
CA LYS A 161 -1.48 3.55 18.02
C LYS A 161 -2.03 2.43 17.16
N ASP A 162 -3.34 2.45 16.97
CA ASP A 162 -4.05 1.43 16.21
C ASP A 162 -4.15 1.83 14.74
N ALA A 163 -3.00 1.82 14.07
CA ALA A 163 -2.88 2.15 12.66
C ALA A 163 -2.26 0.99 11.89
N THR A 164 -2.90 0.59 10.79
CA THR A 164 -2.40 -0.46 9.89
C THR A 164 -2.19 0.16 8.51
N MET A 165 -1.00 -0.09 7.93
CA MET A 165 -0.69 0.30 6.56
C MET A 165 -0.56 -0.95 5.69
N ILE A 166 -1.22 -0.97 4.54
CA ILE A 166 -1.04 -1.99 3.51
C ILE A 166 -0.45 -1.33 2.27
N CYS A 167 0.73 -1.78 1.87
CA CYS A 167 1.42 -1.31 0.67
C CYS A 167 1.35 -2.40 -0.40
N ILE A 168 0.93 -2.04 -1.60
CA ILE A 168 0.95 -2.92 -2.77
C ILE A 168 2.23 -2.66 -3.57
N SER A 169 2.94 -3.73 -3.93
CA SER A 169 4.17 -3.70 -4.74
C SER A 169 4.08 -4.69 -5.88
N GLN A 170 4.66 -4.32 -7.04
CA GLN A 170 4.80 -5.22 -8.17
C GLN A 170 6.10 -6.03 -8.06
N VAL A 171 6.05 -7.24 -8.59
CA VAL A 171 7.25 -8.06 -8.81
C VAL A 171 7.95 -7.57 -10.08
N ARG A 172 9.27 -7.51 -10.05
CA ARG A 172 10.09 -7.29 -11.24
C ARG A 172 11.09 -8.43 -11.41
N GLU A 173 11.32 -8.78 -12.66
CA GLU A 173 12.35 -9.76 -12.99
C GLU A 173 13.74 -9.13 -12.87
N ASN A 174 14.66 -9.87 -12.28
CA ASN A 174 16.06 -9.49 -12.22
C ASN A 174 16.80 -10.08 -13.43
N ILE A 175 16.83 -9.33 -14.53
CA ILE A 175 17.47 -9.74 -15.80
C ILE A 175 18.96 -10.08 -15.60
N ASN A 176 19.60 -9.50 -14.59
CA ASN A 176 21.00 -9.71 -14.25
C ASN A 176 21.21 -10.80 -13.17
N ALA A 177 20.17 -11.52 -12.78
CA ALA A 177 20.33 -12.62 -11.83
C ALA A 177 21.09 -13.76 -12.52
N GLY A 178 22.33 -14.02 -12.08
CA GLY A 178 23.06 -15.23 -12.49
C GLY A 178 22.29 -16.50 -12.06
N LEU A 179 22.82 -17.68 -12.44
CA LEU A 179 22.18 -18.98 -12.19
C LEU A 179 21.72 -19.23 -10.75
N PHE A 180 22.31 -18.56 -9.76
CA PHE A 180 22.01 -18.69 -8.33
C PHE A 180 21.41 -17.41 -7.71
N GLY A 181 21.19 -16.34 -8.49
CA GLY A 181 20.62 -15.08 -8.00
C GLY A 181 19.09 -15.12 -7.87
N ALA A 182 18.54 -14.26 -7.03
CA ALA A 182 17.09 -14.08 -6.93
C ALA A 182 16.53 -13.57 -8.27
N LYS A 183 15.70 -14.39 -8.93
CA LYS A 183 15.10 -14.09 -10.24
C LYS A 183 14.07 -12.97 -10.17
N HIS A 184 13.47 -12.78 -9.02
CA HIS A 184 12.42 -11.80 -8.79
C HIS A 184 12.78 -10.90 -7.60
N TYR A 185 12.45 -9.62 -7.72
CA TYR A 185 12.54 -8.67 -6.62
C TYR A 185 11.32 -7.75 -6.62
N ARG A 186 11.00 -7.20 -5.46
CA ARG A 186 9.92 -6.21 -5.33
C ARG A 186 10.46 -4.80 -5.48
N VAL A 187 9.64 -3.92 -6.01
CA VAL A 187 9.90 -2.48 -5.99
C VAL A 187 9.68 -1.94 -4.57
N GLY A 188 10.43 -0.91 -4.19
CA GLY A 188 10.38 -0.32 -2.85
C GLY A 188 11.69 -0.48 -2.07
N GLY A 189 12.62 -1.31 -2.60
CA GLY A 189 13.98 -1.46 -2.09
C GLY A 189 14.03 -2.13 -0.72
N LYS A 190 15.22 -2.15 -0.12
CA LYS A 190 15.50 -2.76 1.19
C LYS A 190 14.68 -2.17 2.35
N ALA A 191 14.14 -0.95 2.19
CA ALA A 191 13.31 -0.34 3.23
C ALA A 191 12.09 -1.20 3.59
N LEU A 192 11.39 -1.74 2.58
CA LEU A 192 10.26 -2.63 2.83
C LEU A 192 10.67 -3.94 3.53
N ASP A 193 11.91 -4.42 3.32
CA ASP A 193 12.40 -5.63 3.99
C ASP A 193 12.56 -5.42 5.49
N PHE A 194 12.95 -4.21 5.92
CA PHE A 194 13.17 -3.88 7.32
C PHE A 194 11.90 -3.46 8.06
N TYR A 195 10.99 -2.74 7.39
CA TYR A 195 9.88 -2.08 8.08
C TYR A 195 8.55 -2.81 7.94
N THR A 196 8.41 -3.75 7.01
CA THR A 196 7.17 -4.55 6.91
C THR A 196 7.17 -5.70 7.89
N HIS A 197 6.06 -5.83 8.63
CA HIS A 197 5.87 -6.92 9.58
C HIS A 197 5.42 -8.22 8.89
N GLN A 198 4.63 -8.10 7.82
CA GLN A 198 4.16 -9.21 7.00
C GLN A 198 4.38 -8.89 5.53
N VAL A 199 4.80 -9.88 4.78
CA VAL A 199 4.93 -9.83 3.32
C VAL A 199 4.18 -11.01 2.73
N ALA A 200 3.14 -10.72 1.95
CA ALA A 200 2.39 -11.73 1.22
C ALA A 200 2.79 -11.69 -0.26
N TRP A 201 3.36 -12.78 -0.73
CA TRP A 201 3.68 -13.00 -2.14
C TRP A 201 2.54 -13.71 -2.83
N LEU A 202 2.00 -13.08 -3.88
CA LEU A 202 0.91 -13.60 -4.68
C LEU A 202 1.42 -13.98 -6.06
N ALA A 203 1.09 -15.20 -6.49
CA ALA A 203 1.40 -15.69 -7.82
C ALA A 203 0.16 -16.33 -8.43
N GLN A 204 -0.04 -16.12 -9.73
CA GLN A 204 -1.08 -16.83 -10.47
C GLN A 204 -0.59 -18.24 -10.74
N VAL A 205 -1.21 -19.25 -10.12
CA VAL A 205 -0.83 -20.65 -10.28
C VAL A 205 -1.55 -21.35 -11.44
N ALA A 206 -2.77 -20.91 -11.78
CA ALA A 206 -3.55 -21.42 -12.90
C ALA A 206 -4.61 -20.42 -13.35
N LYS A 207 -5.05 -20.53 -14.62
CA LYS A 207 -6.28 -19.89 -15.11
C LYS A 207 -7.41 -20.92 -15.03
N LEU A 208 -8.50 -20.56 -14.37
CA LEU A 208 -9.73 -21.36 -14.42
C LEU A 208 -10.49 -20.97 -15.69
N SER A 209 -10.68 -21.92 -16.61
CA SER A 209 -11.60 -21.78 -17.75
C SER A 209 -12.90 -22.49 -17.40
N LYS A 210 -14.03 -21.79 -17.60
CA LYS A 210 -15.35 -22.39 -17.54
C LYS A 210 -15.82 -22.55 -18.99
N GLU A 211 -16.00 -23.79 -19.44
CA GLU A 211 -16.71 -24.04 -20.67
C GLU A 211 -18.21 -23.85 -20.40
N PHE A 212 -18.84 -23.00 -21.23
CA PHE A 212 -20.29 -22.77 -21.18
C PHE A 212 -20.97 -23.57 -22.28
#